data_a1a692189920323d5ed69a280e826189
#
_entry.id   a1a692189920323d5ed69a280e826189
#
_cell.length_a   1.000
_cell.length_b   1.000
_cell.length_c   1.000
_cell.angle_alpha   90.00
_cell.angle_beta   90.00
_cell.angle_gamma   90.00
#
_symmetry.space_group_name_H-M   'P 1'
#
loop_
_entity.id
_entity.type
_entity.pdbx_description
1 polymer ?
#
loop_
_entity_poly.entity_id
_entity_poly.type
_entity_poly.pdbx_seq_one_letter_code
_entity_poly.pdbx_strand_id
1 'polypeptide(L)'
;ENTMEKENKFIKNIAKGIFISLIATIVFLLIFSIILTYSNVKEDIINPVIIIITAISILIGSSISSMKIGKNGLLNGGIIGGFYILIIYTISSILNWEFGLNLQAIILIIVGIVFGILGGIIGVNKQNK
;
A
#
# COMPACT_ATOMS: atom_id res chain seq x y z
N GLU A 1 -11.14 28.73 -3.55
CA GLU A 1 -11.19 27.42 -4.23
C GLU A 1 -12.59 26.88 -4.22
N ASN A 2 -13.05 26.39 -5.36
CA ASN A 2 -14.34 25.75 -5.42
C ASN A 2 -14.22 24.26 -5.03
N THR A 3 -15.39 23.63 -4.83
CA THR A 3 -15.45 22.24 -4.37
C THR A 3 -14.79 21.28 -5.37
N MET A 4 -14.95 21.53 -6.66
CA MET A 4 -14.39 20.69 -7.72
C MET A 4 -12.86 20.67 -7.70
N GLU A 5 -12.24 21.81 -7.46
CA GLU A 5 -10.78 21.90 -7.37
C GLU A 5 -10.26 21.14 -6.16
N LYS A 6 -10.95 21.22 -5.02
CA LYS A 6 -10.58 20.47 -3.82
C LYS A 6 -10.69 18.98 -4.04
N GLU A 7 -11.76 18.54 -4.69
CA GLU A 7 -11.96 17.11 -4.99
C GLU A 7 -10.90 16.60 -5.95
N ASN A 8 -10.53 17.39 -6.97
CA ASN A 8 -9.50 17.00 -7.92
C ASN A 8 -8.13 16.89 -7.24
N LYS A 9 -7.81 17.80 -6.32
CA LYS A 9 -6.57 17.71 -5.55
C LYS A 9 -6.55 16.47 -4.66
N PHE A 10 -7.67 16.18 -4.02
CA PHE A 10 -7.81 15.00 -3.16
C PHE A 10 -7.56 13.72 -3.95
N ILE A 11 -8.27 13.57 -5.06
CA ILE A 11 -8.14 12.39 -5.92
C ILE A 11 -6.71 12.26 -6.45
N LYS A 12 -6.10 13.36 -6.85
CA LYS A 12 -4.73 13.36 -7.36
C LYS A 12 -3.75 12.88 -6.30
N ASN A 13 -3.88 13.35 -5.06
CA ASN A 13 -3.00 12.94 -3.97
C ASN A 13 -3.22 11.48 -3.56
N ILE A 14 -4.46 11.01 -3.57
CA ILE A 14 -4.76 9.60 -3.32
C ILE A 14 -4.12 8.72 -4.41
N ALA A 15 -4.28 9.09 -5.67
CA ALA A 15 -3.69 8.35 -6.78
C ALA A 15 -2.16 8.32 -6.69
N LYS A 16 -1.54 9.43 -6.31
CA LYS A 16 -0.08 9.48 -6.09
C LYS A 16 0.35 8.54 -4.97
N GLY A 17 -0.41 8.50 -3.88
CA GLY A 17 -0.11 7.60 -2.77
C GLY A 17 -0.16 6.14 -3.17
N ILE A 18 -1.18 5.76 -3.94
CA ILE A 18 -1.31 4.40 -4.46
C ILE A 18 -0.13 4.07 -5.38
N PHE A 19 0.21 5.00 -6.28
CA PHE A 19 1.31 4.82 -7.23
C PHE A 19 2.65 4.68 -6.51
N ILE A 20 2.90 5.51 -5.51
CA ILE A 20 4.12 5.43 -4.68
C ILE A 20 4.19 4.08 -3.97
N SER A 21 3.07 3.60 -3.42
CA SER A 21 3.02 2.30 -2.77
C SER A 21 3.36 1.17 -3.74
N LEU A 22 2.83 1.23 -4.95
CA LEU A 22 3.12 0.21 -5.97
C LEU A 22 4.59 0.22 -6.39
N ILE A 23 5.16 1.40 -6.60
CA ILE A 23 6.58 1.54 -6.93
C ILE A 23 7.46 1.01 -5.80
N ALA A 24 7.15 1.37 -4.56
CA ALA A 24 7.89 0.88 -3.40
C ALA A 24 7.84 -0.64 -3.32
N THR A 25 6.68 -1.23 -3.59
CA THR A 25 6.53 -2.69 -3.61
C THR A 25 7.44 -3.32 -4.65
N ILE A 26 7.47 -2.77 -5.87
CA ILE A 26 8.31 -3.30 -6.93
C ILE A 26 9.78 -3.22 -6.55
N VAL A 27 10.23 -2.09 -5.99
CA VAL A 27 11.61 -1.91 -5.56
C VAL A 27 11.98 -2.93 -4.49
N PHE A 28 11.15 -3.07 -3.46
CA PHE A 28 11.41 -4.02 -2.37
C PHE A 28 11.40 -5.47 -2.87
N LEU A 29 10.50 -5.81 -3.79
CA LEU A 29 10.47 -7.16 -4.36
C LEU A 29 11.70 -7.45 -5.19
N LEU A 30 12.22 -6.47 -5.93
CA LEU A 30 13.46 -6.65 -6.68
C LEU A 30 14.64 -6.90 -5.75
N ILE A 31 14.73 -6.12 -4.67
CA ILE A 31 15.79 -6.30 -3.66
C ILE A 31 15.67 -7.69 -3.04
N PHE A 32 14.46 -8.09 -2.65
CA PHE A 32 14.23 -9.39 -2.05
C PHE A 32 14.56 -10.53 -3.02
N SER A 33 14.23 -10.36 -4.29
CA SER A 33 14.53 -11.34 -5.34
C SER A 33 16.05 -11.56 -5.48
N ILE A 34 16.82 -10.48 -5.42
CA ILE A 34 18.28 -10.57 -5.47
C ILE A 34 18.79 -11.33 -4.24
N ILE A 35 18.26 -11.01 -3.07
CA ILE A 35 18.66 -11.70 -1.82
C ILE A 35 18.35 -13.19 -1.92
N LEU A 36 17.16 -13.55 -2.42
CA LEU A 36 16.79 -14.96 -2.58
C LEU A 36 17.71 -15.71 -3.53
N THR A 37 18.14 -15.04 -4.62
CA THR A 37 18.99 -15.66 -5.63
C THR A 37 20.37 -16.01 -5.08
N TYR A 38 20.93 -15.15 -4.22
CA TYR A 38 22.30 -15.30 -3.71
C TYR A 38 22.37 -15.82 -2.28
N SER A 39 21.24 -16.20 -1.68
CA SER A 39 21.18 -16.71 -0.31
C SER A 39 20.48 -18.05 -0.27
N ASN A 40 20.82 -18.86 0.74
CA ASN A 40 20.15 -20.15 0.97
C ASN A 40 18.94 -19.98 1.88
N VAL A 41 18.09 -19.02 1.56
CA VAL A 41 16.90 -18.72 2.35
C VAL A 41 15.80 -19.73 2.02
N LYS A 42 15.10 -20.22 3.04
CA LYS A 42 14.02 -21.19 2.86
C LYS A 42 12.79 -20.52 2.24
N GLU A 43 12.08 -21.27 1.41
CA GLU A 43 10.85 -20.78 0.77
C GLU A 43 9.76 -20.38 1.78
N ASP A 44 9.80 -20.94 2.97
CA ASP A 44 8.83 -20.66 4.03
C ASP A 44 8.77 -19.19 4.42
N ILE A 45 9.83 -18.42 4.19
CA ILE A 45 9.85 -17.01 4.56
C ILE A 45 9.25 -16.09 3.48
N ILE A 46 8.99 -16.60 2.28
CA ILE A 46 8.50 -15.77 1.18
C ILE A 46 7.18 -15.09 1.53
N ASN A 47 6.19 -15.84 2.00
CA ASN A 47 4.89 -15.27 2.33
C ASN A 47 4.95 -14.23 3.45
N PRO A 48 5.62 -14.47 4.58
CA PRO A 48 5.77 -13.44 5.62
C PRO A 48 6.48 -12.20 5.11
N VAL A 49 7.52 -12.35 4.29
CA VAL A 49 8.27 -11.20 3.76
C VAL A 49 7.41 -10.39 2.81
N ILE A 50 6.60 -11.03 1.97
CA ILE A 50 5.68 -10.32 1.08
C ILE A 50 4.68 -9.47 1.89
N ILE A 51 4.17 -10.01 3.00
CA ILE A 51 3.26 -9.28 3.88
C ILE A 51 3.96 -8.06 4.45
N ILE A 52 5.20 -8.20 4.91
CA ILE A 52 6.00 -7.09 5.46
C ILE A 52 6.26 -6.03 4.40
N ILE A 53 6.66 -6.44 3.20
CA ILE A 53 6.90 -5.52 2.08
C ILE A 53 5.63 -4.74 1.75
N THR A 54 4.49 -5.42 1.68
CA THR A 54 3.20 -4.80 1.43
C THR A 54 2.88 -3.75 2.49
N ALA A 55 3.04 -4.12 3.76
CA ALA A 55 2.76 -3.22 4.89
C ALA A 55 3.63 -1.96 4.81
N ILE A 56 4.94 -2.11 4.60
CA ILE A 56 5.86 -0.98 4.53
C ILE A 56 5.55 -0.10 3.32
N SER A 57 5.27 -0.71 2.17
CA SER A 57 4.97 0.03 0.94
C SER A 57 3.71 0.89 1.10
N ILE A 58 2.65 0.33 1.67
CA ILE A 58 1.41 1.05 1.92
C ILE A 58 1.64 2.15 2.95
N LEU A 59 2.41 1.87 3.98
CA LEU A 59 2.75 2.86 5.02
C LEU A 59 3.42 4.09 4.38
N ILE A 60 4.39 3.86 3.53
CA ILE A 60 5.12 4.94 2.84
C ILE A 60 4.18 5.74 1.95
N GLY A 61 3.42 5.07 1.08
CA GLY A 61 2.54 5.75 0.13
C GLY A 61 1.43 6.53 0.81
N SER A 62 0.77 5.93 1.81
CA SER A 62 -0.31 6.61 2.51
C SER A 62 0.20 7.75 3.37
N SER A 63 1.40 7.63 3.94
CA SER A 63 2.03 8.68 4.72
C SER A 63 2.32 9.91 3.84
N ILE A 64 2.92 9.71 2.68
CA ILE A 64 3.25 10.82 1.77
C ILE A 64 1.97 11.49 1.25
N SER A 65 0.98 10.69 0.85
CA SER A 65 -0.29 11.23 0.35
C SER A 65 -1.03 12.04 1.43
N SER A 66 -1.14 11.47 2.63
CA SER A 66 -1.86 12.13 3.73
C SER A 66 -1.15 13.37 4.21
N MET A 67 0.18 13.40 4.16
CA MET A 67 0.95 14.59 4.49
C MET A 67 0.60 15.74 3.55
N LYS A 68 0.44 15.45 2.25
CA LYS A 68 0.07 16.47 1.26
C LYS A 68 -1.38 16.93 1.43
N ILE A 69 -2.29 16.02 1.79
CA ILE A 69 -3.69 16.38 2.03
C ILE A 69 -3.84 17.17 3.34
N GLY A 70 -3.11 16.78 4.37
CA GLY A 70 -3.01 17.53 5.63
C GLY A 70 -4.14 17.32 6.63
N LYS A 71 -5.12 16.46 6.30
CA LYS A 71 -6.24 16.16 7.19
C LYS A 71 -6.84 14.79 6.87
N ASN A 72 -7.67 14.28 7.79
CA ASN A 72 -8.38 13.01 7.61
C ASN A 72 -7.44 11.85 7.28
N GLY A 73 -6.31 11.76 8.01
CA GLY A 73 -5.30 10.74 7.75
C GLY A 73 -5.83 9.32 7.85
N LEU A 74 -6.70 9.06 8.82
CA LEU A 74 -7.29 7.74 9.00
C LEU A 74 -8.08 7.32 7.76
N LEU A 75 -8.96 8.21 7.27
CA LEU A 75 -9.79 7.94 6.10
C LEU A 75 -8.94 7.83 4.84
N ASN A 76 -8.04 8.79 4.63
CA ASN A 76 -7.18 8.81 3.44
C ASN A 76 -6.29 7.58 3.36
N GLY A 77 -5.69 7.21 4.49
CA GLY A 77 -4.83 6.03 4.56
C GLY A 77 -5.58 4.74 4.32
N GLY A 78 -6.80 4.64 4.86
CA GLY A 78 -7.65 3.48 4.65
C GLY A 78 -8.04 3.32 3.18
N ILE A 79 -8.35 4.42 2.51
CA ILE A 79 -8.67 4.42 1.09
C ILE A 79 -7.47 3.93 0.27
N ILE A 80 -6.28 4.47 0.55
CA ILE A 80 -5.07 4.08 -0.18
C ILE A 80 -4.77 2.60 0.01
N GLY A 81 -4.81 2.11 1.27
CA GLY A 81 -4.58 0.71 1.56
C GLY A 81 -5.60 -0.20 0.88
N GLY A 82 -6.86 0.17 0.93
CA GLY A 82 -7.94 -0.58 0.30
C GLY A 82 -7.78 -0.67 -1.21
N PHE A 83 -7.53 0.44 -1.87
CA PHE A 83 -7.34 0.47 -3.33
C PHE A 83 -6.05 -0.25 -3.74
N TYR A 84 -4.98 -0.11 -2.97
CA TYR A 84 -3.75 -0.84 -3.24
C TYR A 84 -4.01 -2.35 -3.26
N ILE A 85 -4.65 -2.86 -2.23
CA ILE A 85 -4.94 -4.29 -2.13
C ILE A 85 -5.88 -4.74 -3.26
N LEU A 86 -6.87 -3.91 -3.59
CA LEU A 86 -7.79 -4.21 -4.68
C LEU A 86 -7.04 -4.35 -6.01
N ILE A 87 -6.11 -3.44 -6.28
CA ILE A 87 -5.30 -3.48 -7.51
C ILE A 87 -4.42 -4.73 -7.54
N ILE A 88 -3.74 -5.03 -6.44
CA ILE A 88 -2.87 -6.20 -6.35
C ILE A 88 -3.68 -7.48 -6.50
N TYR A 89 -4.84 -7.56 -5.84
CA TYR A 89 -5.73 -8.72 -5.97
C TYR A 89 -6.19 -8.92 -7.42
N THR A 90 -6.59 -7.84 -8.07
CA THR A 90 -7.06 -7.90 -9.45
C THR A 90 -5.96 -8.40 -10.39
N ILE A 91 -4.75 -7.83 -10.27
CA ILE A 91 -3.62 -8.24 -11.09
C ILE A 91 -3.27 -9.71 -10.84
N SER A 92 -3.21 -10.10 -9.58
CA SER A 92 -2.88 -11.47 -9.19
C SER A 92 -3.93 -12.46 -9.72
N SER A 93 -5.21 -12.10 -9.62
CA SER A 93 -6.30 -12.96 -10.08
C SER A 93 -6.26 -13.15 -11.59
N ILE A 94 -5.97 -12.08 -12.33
CA ILE A 94 -5.87 -12.16 -13.80
C ILE A 94 -4.70 -13.04 -14.22
N LEU A 95 -3.54 -12.87 -13.56
CA LEU A 95 -2.34 -13.64 -13.89
C LEU A 95 -2.49 -15.12 -13.58
N ASN A 96 -3.18 -15.46 -12.50
CA ASN A 96 -3.31 -16.84 -12.04
C ASN A 96 -4.64 -17.49 -12.43
N TRP A 97 -5.58 -16.70 -12.99
CA TRP A 97 -6.94 -17.14 -13.31
C TRP A 97 -7.70 -17.70 -12.09
N GLU A 98 -7.36 -17.21 -10.91
CA GLU A 98 -8.03 -17.57 -9.67
C GLU A 98 -8.65 -16.32 -9.04
N PHE A 99 -9.95 -16.37 -8.78
CA PHE A 99 -10.71 -15.24 -8.25
C PHE A 99 -11.25 -15.50 -6.85
N GLY A 100 -10.69 -16.48 -6.14
CA GLY A 100 -11.10 -16.78 -4.78
C GLY A 100 -10.31 -16.01 -3.74
N LEU A 101 -10.83 -16.00 -2.51
CA LEU A 101 -10.14 -15.44 -1.35
C LEU A 101 -9.60 -16.58 -0.50
N ASN A 102 -8.29 -16.66 -0.34
CA ASN A 102 -7.67 -17.60 0.58
C ASN A 102 -7.23 -16.86 1.83
N LEU A 103 -6.69 -17.61 2.80
CA LEU A 103 -6.24 -17.03 4.07
C LEU A 103 -5.21 -15.92 3.87
N GLN A 104 -4.26 -16.11 2.96
CA GLN A 104 -3.26 -15.11 2.67
C GLN A 104 -3.87 -13.82 2.14
N ALA A 105 -4.86 -13.91 1.25
CA ALA A 105 -5.54 -12.75 0.72
C ALA A 105 -6.25 -11.97 1.82
N ILE A 106 -6.91 -12.68 2.75
CA ILE A 106 -7.58 -12.05 3.88
C ILE A 106 -6.59 -11.31 4.77
N ILE A 107 -5.44 -11.95 5.07
CA ILE A 107 -4.39 -11.32 5.87
C ILE A 107 -3.87 -10.05 5.18
N LEU A 108 -3.65 -10.10 3.87
CA LEU A 108 -3.17 -8.95 3.12
C LEU A 108 -4.19 -7.81 3.11
N ILE A 109 -5.47 -8.11 3.02
CA ILE A 109 -6.53 -7.10 3.08
C ILE A 109 -6.47 -6.37 4.42
N ILE A 110 -6.42 -7.13 5.52
CA ILE A 110 -6.37 -6.57 6.87
C ILE A 110 -5.11 -5.72 7.04
N VAL A 111 -3.95 -6.25 6.66
CA VAL A 111 -2.67 -5.56 6.74
C VAL A 111 -2.70 -4.27 5.92
N GLY A 112 -3.22 -4.34 4.69
CA GLY A 112 -3.29 -3.17 3.81
C GLY A 112 -4.11 -2.03 4.40
N ILE A 113 -5.28 -2.35 4.92
CA ILE A 113 -6.16 -1.35 5.52
C ILE A 113 -5.54 -0.78 6.79
N VAL A 114 -5.05 -1.64 7.69
CA VAL A 114 -4.48 -1.21 8.97
C VAL A 114 -3.24 -0.34 8.75
N PHE A 115 -2.30 -0.78 7.92
CA PHE A 115 -1.08 -0.02 7.67
C PHE A 115 -1.34 1.23 6.82
N GLY A 116 -2.37 1.18 5.96
CA GLY A 116 -2.82 2.38 5.27
C GLY A 116 -3.31 3.44 6.24
N ILE A 117 -4.14 3.05 7.20
CA ILE A 117 -4.65 3.94 8.24
C ILE A 117 -3.50 4.49 9.08
N LEU A 118 -2.58 3.64 9.52
CA LEU A 118 -1.43 4.07 10.32
C LEU A 118 -0.55 5.05 9.55
N GLY A 119 -0.27 4.77 8.29
CA GLY A 119 0.50 5.67 7.44
C GLY A 119 -0.20 7.01 7.25
N GLY A 120 -1.51 6.98 7.06
CA GLY A 120 -2.30 8.20 6.93
C GLY A 120 -2.21 9.07 8.16
N ILE A 121 -2.34 8.47 9.35
CA ILE A 121 -2.24 9.19 10.62
C ILE A 121 -0.85 9.81 10.78
N ILE A 122 0.20 9.02 10.50
CA ILE A 122 1.58 9.50 10.58
C ILE A 122 1.81 10.67 9.62
N GLY A 123 1.30 10.57 8.39
CA GLY A 123 1.47 11.62 7.40
C GLY A 123 0.84 12.94 7.82
N VAL A 124 -0.39 12.90 8.31
CA VAL A 124 -1.09 14.10 8.78
C VAL A 124 -0.37 14.69 9.99
N ASN A 125 0.10 13.85 10.93
CA ASN A 125 0.83 14.32 12.09
C ASN A 125 2.14 15.03 11.70
N LYS A 126 2.84 14.53 10.70
CA LYS A 126 4.06 15.19 10.20
C LYS A 126 3.76 16.54 9.58
N GLN A 127 2.64 16.64 8.86
CA GLN A 127 2.20 17.91 8.26
C GLN A 127 1.96 18.97 9.32
N ASN A 128 1.39 18.57 10.46
CA ASN A 128 0.99 19.49 11.52
C ASN A 128 2.11 19.86 12.49
N LYS A 129 3.32 19.34 12.28
CA LYS A 129 4.50 19.74 13.05
C LYS A 129 5.25 20.88 12.31
#